data_a9b0f87ee467d06d5e2be6c26378daea
#
_entry.id   a9b0f87ee467d06d5e2be6c26378daea
#
_cell.length_a   1.000
_cell.length_b   1.000
_cell.length_c   1.000
_cell.angle_alpha   90.00
_cell.angle_beta   90.00
_cell.angle_gamma   90.00
#
_symmetry.space_group_name_H-M   'P 1'
#
loop_
_entity.id
_entity.type
_entity.pdbx_description
1 polymer ?
#
loop_
_entity_poly.entity_id
_entity_poly.type
_entity_poly.pdbx_seq_one_letter_code
_entity_poly.pdbx_strand_id
1 'polypeptide(L)'
;IVGESGCGKSTFAKGLRGLETATDGDILLDKENIESTPIEARDTQTVADIQMVFQNPFDTLNPSMTVGRQIVRALEVFKYGESDDERHDRMFQLLDLVKLPRAFATRMPRQLSGGQKQRVGIARAFAGGARIVVADEPVSALDVSVQAAVTDLLMEIQRKEKTTLLFISHDLSIVRYLSDR
;
A
#
# COMPACT_ATOMS: atom_id res chain seq x y z
N ILE A 1 14.79 3.61 0.06
CA ILE A 1 15.68 2.79 0.90
C ILE A 1 16.25 1.67 0.05
N VAL A 2 17.56 1.55 0.03
CA VAL A 2 18.29 0.58 -0.79
C VAL A 2 19.18 -0.29 0.10
N GLY A 3 19.39 -1.52 -0.28
CA GLY A 3 20.32 -2.44 0.38
C GLY A 3 20.16 -3.87 -0.13
N GLU A 4 21.12 -4.72 0.18
CA GLU A 4 21.11 -6.14 -0.19
C GLU A 4 19.94 -6.88 0.47
N SER A 5 19.60 -8.07 -0.07
CA SER A 5 18.58 -8.93 0.56
C SER A 5 19.01 -9.30 1.99
N GLY A 6 18.07 -9.25 2.93
CA GLY A 6 18.34 -9.59 4.34
C GLY A 6 18.95 -8.47 5.20
N CYS A 7 19.23 -7.25 4.66
CA CYS A 7 19.81 -6.16 5.45
C CYS A 7 18.79 -5.40 6.36
N GLY A 8 17.58 -5.90 6.53
CA GLY A 8 16.61 -5.33 7.47
C GLY A 8 15.59 -4.35 6.89
N LYS A 9 15.52 -4.14 5.56
CA LYS A 9 14.59 -3.17 4.94
C LYS A 9 13.13 -3.44 5.27
N SER A 10 12.70 -4.69 5.14
CA SER A 10 11.32 -5.09 5.45
C SER A 10 11.03 -5.05 6.95
N THR A 11 12.02 -5.32 7.80
CA THR A 11 11.93 -5.16 9.25
C THR A 11 11.71 -3.69 9.61
N PHE A 12 12.48 -2.78 8.99
CA PHE A 12 12.27 -1.34 9.15
C PHE A 12 10.85 -0.91 8.70
N ALA A 13 10.38 -1.39 7.54
CA ALA A 13 9.04 -1.11 7.05
C ALA A 13 7.94 -1.59 8.02
N LYS A 14 8.12 -2.78 8.59
CA LYS A 14 7.20 -3.33 9.60
C LYS A 14 7.24 -2.56 10.91
N GLY A 15 8.43 -2.09 11.33
CA GLY A 15 8.58 -1.22 12.50
C GLY A 15 7.82 0.10 12.34
N LEU A 16 7.96 0.79 11.20
CA LEU A 16 7.18 1.99 10.89
C LEU A 16 5.67 1.74 11.01
N ARG A 17 5.22 0.59 10.55
CA ARG A 17 3.83 0.17 10.58
C ARG A 17 3.35 -0.28 11.97
N GLY A 18 4.26 -0.54 12.92
CA GLY A 18 3.95 -1.12 14.24
C GLY A 18 3.62 -2.62 14.17
N LEU A 19 4.01 -3.31 13.11
CA LEU A 19 3.90 -4.78 12.98
C LEU A 19 5.03 -5.49 13.73
N GLU A 20 6.14 -4.78 13.94
CA GLU A 20 7.27 -5.18 14.76
C GLU A 20 7.67 -3.96 15.61
N THR A 21 8.09 -4.17 16.86
CA THR A 21 8.60 -3.10 17.72
C THR A 21 10.07 -2.86 17.46
N ALA A 22 10.49 -1.60 17.43
CA ALA A 22 11.91 -1.27 17.33
C ALA A 22 12.63 -1.66 18.64
N THR A 23 13.91 -2.01 18.53
CA THR A 23 14.74 -2.35 19.70
C THR A 23 15.24 -1.10 20.38
N ASP A 24 15.48 -0.02 19.62
CA ASP A 24 16.00 1.26 20.08
C ASP A 24 15.71 2.35 19.05
N GLY A 25 15.68 3.61 19.48
CA GLY A 25 15.41 4.77 18.64
C GLY A 25 13.97 5.26 18.73
N ASP A 26 13.65 6.34 18.01
CA ASP A 26 12.34 6.98 18.00
C ASP A 26 11.74 6.97 16.59
N ILE A 27 10.43 6.74 16.51
CA ILE A 27 9.64 6.92 15.27
C ILE A 27 8.62 8.03 15.56
N LEU A 28 8.85 9.21 15.00
CA LEU A 28 7.99 10.36 15.21
C LEU A 28 7.04 10.58 14.02
N LEU A 29 5.75 10.57 14.28
CA LEU A 29 4.71 11.01 13.37
C LEU A 29 4.06 12.27 13.96
N ASP A 30 4.20 13.42 13.27
CA ASP A 30 3.71 14.74 13.75
C ASP A 30 4.14 15.08 15.18
N LYS A 31 5.38 14.72 15.53
CA LYS A 31 6.01 14.88 16.85
C LYS A 31 5.55 13.89 17.95
N GLU A 32 4.60 13.03 17.66
CA GLU A 32 4.20 11.93 18.54
C GLU A 32 5.09 10.72 18.30
N ASN A 33 5.64 10.16 19.36
CA ASN A 33 6.45 8.94 19.25
C ASN A 33 5.52 7.70 19.16
N ILE A 34 5.58 7.02 18.03
CA ILE A 34 4.78 5.82 17.74
C ILE A 34 5.61 4.53 17.76
N GLU A 35 6.89 4.61 18.10
CA GLU A 35 7.86 3.51 18.04
C GLU A 35 7.41 2.30 18.90
N SER A 36 7.06 2.54 20.16
CA SER A 36 6.69 1.51 21.13
C SER A 36 5.20 1.08 21.03
N THR A 37 4.44 1.70 20.12
CA THR A 37 3.00 1.44 19.98
C THR A 37 2.75 0.43 18.87
N PRO A 38 2.41 -0.84 19.19
CA PRO A 38 2.08 -1.83 18.19
C PRO A 38 0.79 -1.44 17.45
N ILE A 39 0.62 -1.96 16.23
CA ILE A 39 -0.46 -1.55 15.33
C ILE A 39 -1.86 -1.70 15.94
N GLU A 40 -2.05 -2.71 16.80
CA GLU A 40 -3.33 -2.96 17.49
C GLU A 40 -3.68 -1.90 18.53
N ALA A 41 -2.67 -1.20 19.05
CA ALA A 41 -2.82 -0.13 20.05
C ALA A 41 -2.85 1.28 19.43
N ARG A 42 -2.51 1.40 18.13
CA ARG A 42 -2.59 2.68 17.41
C ARG A 42 -4.06 3.05 17.13
N ASP A 43 -4.35 4.33 17.17
CA ASP A 43 -5.67 4.80 16.75
C ASP A 43 -5.90 4.60 15.24
N THR A 44 -7.16 4.62 14.84
CA THR A 44 -7.56 4.36 13.44
C THR A 44 -6.91 5.34 12.45
N GLN A 45 -6.71 6.60 12.85
CA GLN A 45 -6.13 7.62 11.98
C GLN A 45 -4.62 7.35 11.76
N THR A 46 -3.88 7.09 12.82
CA THR A 46 -2.44 6.71 12.73
C THR A 46 -2.25 5.47 11.84
N VAL A 47 -3.15 4.47 11.97
CA VAL A 47 -3.12 3.28 11.10
C VAL A 47 -3.47 3.64 9.65
N ALA A 48 -4.41 4.54 9.41
CA ALA A 48 -4.75 4.99 8.07
C ALA A 48 -3.64 5.82 7.42
N ASP A 49 -2.96 6.66 8.21
CA ASP A 49 -1.91 7.56 7.76
C ASP A 49 -0.67 6.82 7.21
N ILE A 50 -0.31 5.68 7.82
CA ILE A 50 0.84 4.88 7.40
C ILE A 50 0.36 3.56 6.80
N GLN A 51 0.38 3.45 5.49
CA GLN A 51 -0.02 2.24 4.79
C GLN A 51 1.14 1.55 4.09
N MET A 52 0.96 0.28 3.73
CA MET A 52 2.01 -0.53 3.12
C MET A 52 1.53 -1.24 1.86
N VAL A 53 2.36 -1.19 0.82
CA VAL A 53 2.24 -2.03 -0.37
C VAL A 53 3.30 -3.12 -0.25
N PHE A 54 2.85 -4.36 -0.17
CA PHE A 54 3.72 -5.52 0.08
C PHE A 54 4.34 -6.05 -1.21
N GLN A 55 5.46 -6.76 -1.03
CA GLN A 55 6.23 -7.39 -2.10
C GLN A 55 5.41 -8.44 -2.87
N ASN A 56 4.69 -9.31 -2.15
CA ASN A 56 3.94 -10.41 -2.76
C ASN A 56 2.44 -10.09 -2.83
N PRO A 57 1.92 -9.76 -4.03
CA PRO A 57 0.49 -9.47 -4.19
C PRO A 57 -0.41 -10.71 -4.02
N PHE A 58 0.16 -11.92 -4.06
CA PHE A 58 -0.61 -13.15 -3.92
C PHE A 58 -1.04 -13.39 -2.47
N ASP A 59 -0.21 -12.99 -1.50
CA ASP A 59 -0.45 -13.22 -0.07
C ASP A 59 -1.29 -12.11 0.58
N THR A 60 -1.48 -10.99 -0.12
CA THR A 60 -2.15 -9.81 0.45
C THR A 60 -3.66 -9.78 0.18
N LEU A 61 -4.15 -10.55 -0.79
CA LEU A 61 -5.55 -10.57 -1.15
C LEU A 61 -6.25 -11.82 -0.59
N ASN A 62 -7.38 -11.62 0.08
CA ASN A 62 -8.20 -12.74 0.54
C ASN A 62 -8.83 -13.47 -0.66
N PRO A 63 -8.50 -14.76 -0.90
CA PRO A 63 -8.99 -15.50 -2.05
C PRO A 63 -10.51 -15.74 -2.05
N SER A 64 -11.15 -15.61 -0.88
CA SER A 64 -12.59 -15.85 -0.70
C SER A 64 -13.44 -14.58 -0.84
N MET A 65 -12.84 -13.44 -1.12
CA MET A 65 -13.54 -12.15 -1.26
C MET A 65 -13.31 -11.55 -2.63
N THR A 66 -14.35 -10.91 -3.20
CA THR A 66 -14.19 -10.14 -4.44
C THR A 66 -13.30 -8.93 -4.25
N VAL A 67 -12.72 -8.42 -5.32
CA VAL A 67 -11.89 -7.21 -5.33
C VAL A 67 -12.60 -6.02 -4.67
N GLY A 68 -13.83 -5.74 -5.11
CA GLY A 68 -14.62 -4.63 -4.56
C GLY A 68 -14.85 -4.78 -3.05
N ARG A 69 -15.23 -5.98 -2.59
CA ARG A 69 -15.45 -6.23 -1.17
C ARG A 69 -14.19 -6.02 -0.32
N GLN A 70 -13.01 -6.36 -0.85
CA GLN A 70 -11.75 -6.14 -0.15
C GLN A 70 -11.39 -4.65 -0.03
N ILE A 71 -11.70 -3.84 -1.07
CA ILE A 71 -11.48 -2.39 -1.03
C ILE A 71 -12.51 -1.74 -0.07
N VAL A 72 -13.79 -2.11 -0.17
CA VAL A 72 -14.84 -1.60 0.74
C VAL A 72 -14.50 -1.92 2.20
N ARG A 73 -14.02 -3.16 2.48
CA ARG A 73 -13.60 -3.51 3.84
C ARG A 73 -12.44 -2.64 4.35
N ALA A 74 -11.50 -2.25 3.50
CA ALA A 74 -10.46 -1.30 3.90
C ALA A 74 -11.06 0.08 4.23
N LEU A 75 -12.01 0.57 3.44
CA LEU A 75 -12.74 1.81 3.71
C LEU A 75 -13.52 1.75 5.03
N GLU A 76 -14.18 0.60 5.32
CA GLU A 76 -14.88 0.35 6.59
C GLU A 76 -13.91 0.43 7.79
N VAL A 77 -12.74 -0.22 7.69
CA VAL A 77 -11.72 -0.23 8.75
C VAL A 77 -11.19 1.18 9.02
N PHE A 78 -10.97 1.98 7.98
CA PHE A 78 -10.50 3.36 8.11
C PHE A 78 -11.62 4.36 8.36
N LYS A 79 -12.86 3.88 8.57
CA LYS A 79 -14.05 4.71 8.80
C LYS A 79 -14.26 5.77 7.72
N TYR A 80 -13.95 5.43 6.48
CA TYR A 80 -14.20 6.32 5.34
C TYR A 80 -15.69 6.37 5.02
N GLY A 81 -16.23 7.58 4.85
CA GLY A 81 -17.62 7.85 4.49
C GLY A 81 -18.64 7.40 5.56
N GLU A 82 -19.80 8.02 5.54
CA GLU A 82 -20.87 7.76 6.52
C GLU A 82 -21.83 6.67 6.02
N SER A 83 -21.88 6.42 4.70
CA SER A 83 -22.82 5.48 4.08
C SER A 83 -22.10 4.40 3.25
N ASP A 84 -22.83 3.32 2.98
CA ASP A 84 -22.36 2.26 2.09
C ASP A 84 -22.23 2.74 0.64
N ASP A 85 -23.12 3.65 0.20
CA ASP A 85 -23.07 4.22 -1.15
C ASP A 85 -21.80 5.04 -1.34
N GLU A 86 -21.40 5.87 -0.38
CA GLU A 86 -20.14 6.62 -0.42
C GLU A 86 -18.92 5.70 -0.49
N ARG A 87 -18.93 4.58 0.25
CA ARG A 87 -17.84 3.59 0.20
C ARG A 87 -17.79 2.88 -1.16
N HIS A 88 -18.94 2.60 -1.75
CA HIS A 88 -19.00 2.01 -3.08
C HIS A 88 -18.50 2.98 -4.16
N ASP A 89 -18.89 4.24 -4.10
CA ASP A 89 -18.40 5.26 -5.02
C ASP A 89 -16.87 5.43 -4.89
N ARG A 90 -16.36 5.49 -3.65
CA ARG A 90 -14.91 5.55 -3.41
C ARG A 90 -14.19 4.30 -3.89
N MET A 91 -14.75 3.14 -3.71
CA MET A 91 -14.20 1.89 -4.25
C MET A 91 -14.04 1.96 -5.77
N PHE A 92 -15.03 2.49 -6.51
CA PHE A 92 -14.90 2.68 -7.95
C PHE A 92 -13.86 3.73 -8.32
N GLN A 93 -13.76 4.84 -7.58
CA GLN A 93 -12.71 5.84 -7.76
C GLN A 93 -11.31 5.23 -7.54
N LEU A 94 -11.16 4.34 -6.55
CA LEU A 94 -9.90 3.64 -6.28
C LEU A 94 -9.55 2.66 -7.40
N LEU A 95 -10.52 1.95 -7.99
CA LEU A 95 -10.29 1.13 -9.17
C LEU A 95 -9.84 1.97 -10.36
N ASP A 96 -10.50 3.11 -10.61
CA ASP A 96 -10.10 4.04 -11.66
C ASP A 96 -8.69 4.58 -11.41
N LEU A 97 -8.36 4.93 -10.15
CA LEU A 97 -7.05 5.43 -9.73
C LEU A 97 -5.93 4.44 -10.08
N VAL A 98 -6.17 3.15 -9.87
CA VAL A 98 -5.19 2.09 -10.19
C VAL A 98 -5.32 1.55 -11.62
N LYS A 99 -6.10 2.22 -12.48
CA LYS A 99 -6.31 1.87 -13.89
C LYS A 99 -6.84 0.45 -14.07
N LEU A 100 -7.75 0.02 -13.21
CA LEU A 100 -8.51 -1.21 -13.33
C LEU A 100 -9.95 -0.90 -13.73
N PRO A 101 -10.53 -1.65 -14.70
CA PRO A 101 -11.93 -1.49 -15.05
C PRO A 101 -12.85 -1.71 -13.84
N ARG A 102 -13.91 -0.90 -13.68
CA ARG A 102 -14.89 -1.01 -12.58
C ARG A 102 -15.54 -2.40 -12.50
N ALA A 103 -15.69 -3.09 -13.64
CA ALA A 103 -16.16 -4.47 -13.68
C ALA A 103 -15.29 -5.46 -12.89
N PHE A 104 -14.05 -5.07 -12.52
CA PHE A 104 -13.20 -5.92 -11.68
C PHE A 104 -13.68 -5.99 -10.23
N ALA A 105 -14.56 -5.10 -9.80
CA ALA A 105 -15.14 -5.13 -8.45
C ALA A 105 -15.77 -6.49 -8.10
N THR A 106 -16.35 -7.19 -9.08
CA THR A 106 -16.98 -8.49 -8.88
C THR A 106 -16.04 -9.69 -9.06
N ARG A 107 -14.81 -9.47 -9.55
CA ARG A 107 -13.83 -10.55 -9.75
C ARG A 107 -13.24 -11.04 -8.45
N MET A 108 -12.91 -12.33 -8.44
CA MET A 108 -12.13 -12.96 -7.38
C MET A 108 -10.65 -12.83 -7.68
N PRO A 109 -9.76 -12.80 -6.65
CA PRO A 109 -8.31 -12.69 -6.84
C PRO A 109 -7.72 -13.72 -7.81
N ARG A 110 -8.24 -14.94 -7.84
CA ARG A 110 -7.81 -16.01 -8.77
C ARG A 110 -7.99 -15.66 -10.26
N GLN A 111 -8.83 -14.69 -10.56
CA GLN A 111 -9.14 -14.25 -11.93
C GLN A 111 -8.25 -13.08 -12.38
N LEU A 112 -7.29 -12.68 -11.56
CA LEU A 112 -6.39 -11.54 -11.78
C LEU A 112 -4.97 -12.01 -12.09
N SER A 113 -4.28 -11.28 -12.99
CA SER A 113 -2.83 -11.40 -13.15
C SER A 113 -2.07 -10.85 -11.94
N GLY A 114 -0.77 -11.15 -11.81
CA GLY A 114 0.08 -10.63 -10.74
C GLY A 114 0.04 -9.10 -10.66
N GLY A 115 0.22 -8.40 -11.78
CA GLY A 115 0.16 -6.94 -11.84
C GLY A 115 -1.22 -6.36 -11.50
N GLN A 116 -2.31 -7.06 -11.85
CA GLN A 116 -3.67 -6.66 -11.46
C GLN A 116 -3.89 -6.83 -9.96
N LYS A 117 -3.40 -7.92 -9.35
CA LYS A 117 -3.42 -8.11 -7.89
C LYS A 117 -2.65 -7.02 -7.17
N GLN A 118 -1.46 -6.68 -7.69
CA GLN A 118 -0.64 -5.60 -7.12
C GLN A 118 -1.38 -4.26 -7.15
N ARG A 119 -2.05 -3.93 -8.25
CA ARG A 119 -2.88 -2.73 -8.36
C ARG A 119 -4.04 -2.73 -7.35
N VAL A 120 -4.67 -3.86 -7.08
CA VAL A 120 -5.69 -3.97 -6.01
C VAL A 120 -5.06 -3.74 -4.63
N GLY A 121 -3.86 -4.28 -4.37
CA GLY A 121 -3.09 -4.01 -3.15
C GLY A 121 -2.79 -2.53 -2.97
N ILE A 122 -2.38 -1.85 -4.04
CA ILE A 122 -2.18 -0.38 -4.07
C ILE A 122 -3.50 0.34 -3.77
N ALA A 123 -4.61 0.00 -4.44
CA ALA A 123 -5.92 0.61 -4.17
C ALA A 123 -6.32 0.52 -2.70
N ARG A 124 -6.07 -0.62 -2.05
CA ARG A 124 -6.34 -0.81 -0.62
C ARG A 124 -5.46 0.06 0.27
N ALA A 125 -4.18 0.22 -0.07
CA ALA A 125 -3.28 1.09 0.68
C ALA A 125 -3.71 2.57 0.64
N PHE A 126 -4.34 3.01 -0.44
CA PHE A 126 -4.85 4.37 -0.58
C PHE A 126 -6.32 4.54 -0.14
N ALA A 127 -6.97 3.50 0.37
CA ALA A 127 -8.38 3.56 0.76
C ALA A 127 -8.65 4.57 1.89
N GLY A 128 -7.78 4.62 2.90
CA GLY A 128 -7.90 5.51 4.05
C GLY A 128 -7.33 6.92 3.85
N GLY A 129 -6.87 7.29 2.66
CA GLY A 129 -6.22 8.58 2.43
C GLY A 129 -4.82 8.66 3.04
N ALA A 130 -4.02 7.60 2.89
CA ALA A 130 -2.70 7.47 3.49
C ALA A 130 -1.78 8.67 3.20
N ARG A 131 -1.18 9.23 4.23
CA ARG A 131 -0.18 10.31 4.14
C ARG A 131 1.21 9.78 3.80
N ILE A 132 1.49 8.54 4.26
CA ILE A 132 2.75 7.84 4.02
C ILE A 132 2.42 6.44 3.51
N VAL A 133 2.97 6.08 2.36
CA VAL A 133 2.87 4.72 1.83
C VAL A 133 4.27 4.12 1.76
N VAL A 134 4.47 3.02 2.47
CA VAL A 134 5.69 2.23 2.42
C VAL A 134 5.51 1.15 1.35
N ALA A 135 6.26 1.25 0.27
CA ALA A 135 6.25 0.28 -0.81
C ALA A 135 7.48 -0.64 -0.66
N ASP A 136 7.26 -1.83 -0.08
CA ASP A 136 8.33 -2.80 0.16
C ASP A 136 8.44 -3.75 -1.03
N GLU A 137 9.44 -3.50 -1.87
CA GLU A 137 9.71 -4.25 -3.11
C GLU A 137 8.45 -4.50 -3.97
N PRO A 138 7.62 -3.48 -4.24
CA PRO A 138 6.24 -3.66 -4.71
C PRO A 138 6.14 -4.24 -6.13
N VAL A 139 7.27 -4.39 -6.82
CA VAL A 139 7.33 -4.87 -8.21
C VAL A 139 8.24 -6.08 -8.41
N SER A 140 8.99 -6.51 -7.39
CA SER A 140 10.02 -7.56 -7.53
C SER A 140 9.48 -8.92 -8.00
N ALA A 141 8.22 -9.24 -7.69
CA ALA A 141 7.54 -10.48 -8.10
C ALA A 141 6.83 -10.39 -9.47
N LEU A 142 7.02 -9.30 -10.21
CA LEU A 142 6.32 -9.03 -11.47
C LEU A 142 7.29 -9.09 -12.67
N ASP A 143 6.75 -9.38 -13.86
CA ASP A 143 7.50 -9.30 -15.11
C ASP A 143 7.98 -7.86 -15.39
N VAL A 144 9.12 -7.70 -16.04
CA VAL A 144 9.80 -6.41 -16.28
C VAL A 144 8.87 -5.35 -16.90
N SER A 145 8.05 -5.73 -17.88
CA SER A 145 7.10 -4.82 -18.52
C SER A 145 5.99 -4.35 -17.57
N VAL A 146 5.58 -5.22 -16.65
CA VAL A 146 4.57 -4.94 -15.63
C VAL A 146 5.17 -4.11 -14.49
N GLN A 147 6.45 -4.33 -14.14
CA GLN A 147 7.17 -3.53 -13.16
C GLN A 147 7.15 -2.05 -13.52
N ALA A 148 7.54 -1.71 -14.76
CA ALA A 148 7.53 -0.32 -15.23
C ALA A 148 6.14 0.31 -15.11
N ALA A 149 5.11 -0.38 -15.57
CA ALA A 149 3.73 0.13 -15.53
C ALA A 149 3.18 0.32 -14.10
N VAL A 150 3.58 -0.53 -13.13
CA VAL A 150 3.19 -0.39 -11.72
C VAL A 150 3.99 0.70 -11.03
N THR A 151 5.26 0.85 -11.40
CA THR A 151 6.13 1.92 -10.91
C THR A 151 5.62 3.30 -11.32
N ASP A 152 5.30 3.49 -12.61
CA ASP A 152 4.71 4.72 -13.13
C ASP A 152 3.37 5.04 -12.46
N LEU A 153 2.55 4.02 -12.25
CA LEU A 153 1.28 4.15 -11.55
C LEU A 153 1.47 4.65 -10.11
N LEU A 154 2.42 4.11 -9.36
CA LEU A 154 2.72 4.56 -7.99
C LEU A 154 3.14 6.03 -7.96
N MET A 155 3.99 6.47 -8.91
CA MET A 155 4.39 7.88 -9.04
C MET A 155 3.20 8.80 -9.36
N GLU A 156 2.34 8.37 -10.28
CA GLU A 156 1.14 9.12 -10.65
C GLU A 156 0.20 9.30 -9.45
N ILE A 157 -0.04 8.21 -8.70
CA ILE A 157 -0.88 8.22 -7.50
C ILE A 157 -0.25 9.10 -6.41
N GLN A 158 1.06 8.95 -6.17
CA GLN A 158 1.79 9.75 -5.20
C GLN A 158 1.62 11.25 -5.44
N ARG A 159 1.74 11.69 -6.69
CA ARG A 159 1.54 13.10 -7.07
C ARG A 159 0.08 13.55 -6.90
N LYS A 160 -0.87 12.71 -7.31
CA LYS A 160 -2.31 13.02 -7.27
C LYS A 160 -2.84 13.09 -5.85
N GLU A 161 -2.49 12.11 -5.02
CA GLU A 161 -2.93 12.01 -3.63
C GLU A 161 -2.03 12.82 -2.66
N LYS A 162 -0.92 13.40 -3.17
CA LYS A 162 0.09 14.16 -2.39
C LYS A 162 0.64 13.35 -1.21
N THR A 163 0.82 12.07 -1.40
CA THR A 163 1.29 11.11 -0.40
C THR A 163 2.83 11.07 -0.40
N THR A 164 3.44 10.90 0.75
CA THR A 164 4.86 10.56 0.84
C THR A 164 5.05 9.08 0.51
N LEU A 165 5.84 8.77 -0.51
CA LEU A 165 6.17 7.40 -0.89
C LEU A 165 7.55 7.02 -0.35
N LEU A 166 7.59 6.05 0.56
CA LEU A 166 8.82 5.42 1.03
C LEU A 166 9.03 4.14 0.22
N PHE A 167 9.90 4.21 -0.77
CA PHE A 167 10.15 3.08 -1.67
C PHE A 167 11.35 2.26 -1.21
N ILE A 168 11.17 0.96 -1.08
CA ILE A 168 12.20 -0.01 -0.73
C ILE A 168 12.43 -0.90 -1.95
N SER A 169 13.68 -1.00 -2.40
CA SER A 169 14.08 -1.88 -3.50
C SER A 169 15.55 -2.25 -3.39
N HIS A 170 15.90 -3.39 -3.95
CA HIS A 170 17.29 -3.77 -4.21
C HIS A 170 17.74 -3.36 -5.64
N ASP A 171 16.82 -2.94 -6.52
CA ASP A 171 17.11 -2.46 -7.87
C ASP A 171 17.40 -0.96 -7.88
N LEU A 172 18.66 -0.61 -8.04
CA LEU A 172 19.14 0.76 -8.10
C LEU A 172 18.58 1.55 -9.29
N SER A 173 18.24 0.87 -10.39
CA SER A 173 17.70 1.53 -11.58
C SER A 173 16.30 2.08 -11.30
N ILE A 174 15.46 1.27 -10.64
CA ILE A 174 14.11 1.68 -10.22
C ILE A 174 14.21 2.80 -9.19
N VAL A 175 15.11 2.68 -8.21
CA VAL A 175 15.28 3.70 -7.17
C VAL A 175 15.72 5.02 -7.78
N ARG A 176 16.70 5.01 -8.70
CA ARG A 176 17.15 6.22 -9.40
C ARG A 176 16.06 6.89 -10.23
N TYR A 177 15.15 6.08 -10.78
CA TYR A 177 14.02 6.58 -11.56
C TYR A 177 12.94 7.24 -10.71
N LEU A 178 12.69 6.69 -9.50
CA LEU A 178 11.59 7.07 -8.62
C LEU A 178 11.94 8.16 -7.59
N SER A 179 13.21 8.18 -7.12
CA SER A 179 13.56 8.94 -5.92
C SER A 179 13.89 10.38 -6.23
N ASP A 180 13.32 11.28 -5.43
CA ASP A 180 13.70 12.69 -5.38
C ASP A 180 14.94 12.89 -4.49
N ARG A 181 15.22 11.93 -3.59
CA ARG A 181 16.35 11.93 -2.64
C ARG A 181 16.90 10.54 -2.45
#